data_354f60e3da2b9bc4ce419009583152f4
#
_entry.id   354f60e3da2b9bc4ce419009583152f4
#
_cell.length_a   1.000
_cell.length_b   1.000
_cell.length_c   1.000
_cell.angle_alpha   90.00
_cell.angle_beta   90.00
_cell.angle_gamma   90.00
#
_symmetry.space_group_name_H-M   'P 1'
#
loop_
_entity.id
_entity.type
_entity.pdbx_description
1 polymer ?
#
loop_
_entity_poly.entity_id
_entity_poly.type
_entity_poly.pdbx_seq_one_letter_code
_entity_poly.pdbx_strand_id
1 'polypeptide(L)'
;MLTEQRHKLLLELVNKKKSITVTEAKEVLNVSESTIRRDIIALHNAGKLTKVFGAIALEETVITEEPSVDQRVEKNKDEKSIIAEYAASLVEQGDFVYIDAGTTTGYMLGYLNNSKSVFVTNAVTHAKKLALQGNKVILIEGELKGSTEALVKRR
;
A
#
# COMPACT_ATOMS: atom_id res chain seq x y z
N MET A 1 -27.48 -23.97 -15.62
CA MET A 1 -26.91 -22.66 -16.05
C MET A 1 -25.68 -22.92 -16.89
N LEU A 2 -25.58 -22.31 -18.07
CA LEU A 2 -24.42 -22.44 -18.96
C LEU A 2 -23.17 -21.79 -18.34
N THR A 3 -22.00 -22.32 -18.64
CA THR A 3 -20.72 -21.83 -18.08
C THR A 3 -20.49 -20.35 -18.36
N GLU A 4 -20.75 -19.90 -19.60
CA GLU A 4 -20.58 -18.50 -19.97
C GLU A 4 -21.51 -17.55 -19.19
N GLN A 5 -22.77 -17.93 -19.01
CA GLN A 5 -23.72 -17.15 -18.22
C GLN A 5 -23.26 -17.06 -16.76
N ARG A 6 -22.74 -18.16 -16.21
CA ARG A 6 -22.25 -18.22 -14.84
C ARG A 6 -21.00 -17.35 -14.65
N HIS A 7 -20.07 -17.38 -15.62
CA HIS A 7 -18.91 -16.50 -15.65
C HIS A 7 -19.31 -15.02 -15.65
N LYS A 8 -20.29 -14.66 -16.50
CA LYS A 8 -20.80 -13.29 -16.57
C LYS A 8 -21.39 -12.84 -15.23
N LEU A 9 -22.26 -13.65 -14.64
CA LEU A 9 -22.86 -13.35 -13.34
C LEU A 9 -21.83 -13.27 -12.21
N LEU A 10 -20.81 -14.13 -12.23
CA LEU A 10 -19.73 -14.10 -11.25
C LEU A 10 -18.93 -12.79 -11.35
N LEU A 11 -18.60 -12.34 -12.56
CA LEU A 11 -17.91 -11.05 -12.78
C LEU A 11 -18.77 -9.86 -12.36
N GLU A 12 -20.07 -9.86 -12.68
CA GLU A 12 -21.00 -8.81 -12.26
C GLU A 12 -21.10 -8.73 -10.73
N LEU A 13 -21.15 -9.89 -10.06
CA LEU A 13 -21.23 -9.98 -8.61
C LEU A 13 -19.96 -9.45 -7.94
N VAL A 14 -18.80 -9.82 -8.46
CA VAL A 14 -17.51 -9.32 -7.97
C VAL A 14 -17.35 -7.82 -8.24
N ASN A 15 -17.80 -7.34 -9.40
CA ASN A 15 -17.78 -5.91 -9.72
C ASN A 15 -18.63 -5.08 -8.73
N LYS A 16 -19.82 -5.57 -8.41
CA LYS A 16 -20.74 -4.91 -7.48
C LYS A 16 -20.23 -4.88 -6.05
N LYS A 17 -19.65 -5.99 -5.57
CA LYS A 17 -19.20 -6.17 -4.18
C LYS A 17 -17.71 -5.84 -3.97
N LYS A 18 -16.96 -5.60 -5.07
CA LYS A 18 -15.50 -5.43 -5.12
C LYS A 18 -14.71 -6.69 -4.77
N SER A 19 -15.18 -7.50 -3.86
CA SER A 19 -14.68 -8.84 -3.56
C SER A 19 -15.83 -9.73 -3.09
N ILE A 20 -15.67 -11.04 -3.26
CA ILE A 20 -16.65 -12.03 -2.82
C ILE A 20 -15.93 -13.32 -2.41
N THR A 21 -16.45 -14.00 -1.40
CA THR A 21 -15.95 -15.31 -1.00
C THR A 21 -16.49 -16.41 -1.90
N VAL A 22 -15.80 -17.56 -1.93
CA VAL A 22 -16.27 -18.75 -2.65
C VAL A 22 -17.63 -19.22 -2.12
N THR A 23 -17.85 -19.12 -0.82
CA THR A 23 -19.11 -19.48 -0.17
C THR A 23 -20.26 -18.60 -0.62
N GLU A 24 -20.08 -17.29 -0.62
CA GLU A 24 -21.08 -16.33 -1.11
C GLU A 24 -21.40 -16.54 -2.60
N ALA A 25 -20.36 -16.76 -3.44
CA ALA A 25 -20.55 -17.03 -4.85
C ALA A 25 -21.36 -18.31 -5.09
N LYS A 26 -21.08 -19.37 -4.32
CA LYS A 26 -21.82 -20.63 -4.36
C LYS A 26 -23.30 -20.43 -4.03
N GLU A 27 -23.58 -19.69 -2.96
CA GLU A 27 -24.95 -19.42 -2.50
C GLU A 27 -25.75 -18.59 -3.53
N VAL A 28 -25.16 -17.50 -3.99
CA VAL A 28 -25.84 -16.58 -4.93
C VAL A 28 -26.06 -17.22 -6.29
N LEU A 29 -25.12 -18.00 -6.80
CA LEU A 29 -25.22 -18.65 -8.11
C LEU A 29 -25.88 -20.03 -8.04
N ASN A 30 -26.17 -20.53 -6.83
CA ASN A 30 -26.79 -21.83 -6.56
C ASN A 30 -26.09 -23.00 -7.29
N VAL A 31 -24.78 -23.09 -7.14
CA VAL A 31 -23.94 -24.14 -7.74
C VAL A 31 -22.98 -24.73 -6.71
N SER A 32 -22.37 -25.86 -7.04
CA SER A 32 -21.41 -26.50 -6.12
C SER A 32 -20.14 -25.65 -5.96
N GLU A 33 -19.50 -25.78 -4.81
CA GLU A 33 -18.21 -25.13 -4.54
C GLU A 33 -17.13 -25.52 -5.55
N SER A 34 -17.11 -26.78 -5.97
CA SER A 34 -16.17 -27.28 -6.98
C SER A 34 -16.38 -26.61 -8.35
N THR A 35 -17.63 -26.27 -8.69
CA THR A 35 -17.95 -25.54 -9.92
C THR A 35 -17.44 -24.11 -9.82
N ILE A 36 -17.71 -23.41 -8.71
CA ILE A 36 -17.19 -22.05 -8.48
C ILE A 36 -15.67 -22.01 -8.52
N ARG A 37 -14.98 -22.96 -7.88
CA ARG A 37 -13.52 -23.03 -7.91
C ARG A 37 -12.95 -23.20 -9.31
N ARG A 38 -13.59 -24.02 -10.18
CA ARG A 38 -13.19 -24.16 -11.59
C ARG A 38 -13.42 -22.87 -12.37
N ASP A 39 -14.57 -22.23 -12.20
CA ASP A 39 -14.89 -20.97 -12.87
C ASP A 39 -13.91 -19.86 -12.46
N ILE A 40 -13.55 -19.77 -11.17
CA ILE A 40 -12.54 -18.83 -10.66
C ILE A 40 -11.18 -19.09 -11.31
N ILE A 41 -10.77 -20.36 -11.43
CA ILE A 41 -9.49 -20.70 -12.08
C ILE A 41 -9.52 -20.31 -13.56
N ALA A 42 -10.62 -20.60 -14.27
CA ALA A 42 -10.77 -20.25 -15.68
C ALA A 42 -10.73 -18.72 -15.88
N LEU A 43 -11.44 -17.95 -15.08
CA LEU A 43 -11.49 -16.51 -15.14
C LEU A 43 -10.17 -15.85 -14.70
N HIS A 44 -9.47 -16.43 -13.73
CA HIS A 44 -8.14 -16.00 -13.31
C HIS A 44 -7.11 -16.22 -14.42
N ASN A 45 -7.11 -17.40 -15.05
CA ASN A 45 -6.22 -17.70 -16.18
C ASN A 45 -6.52 -16.83 -17.42
N ALA A 46 -7.77 -16.36 -17.55
CA ALA A 46 -8.19 -15.43 -18.58
C ALA A 46 -7.92 -13.96 -18.23
N GLY A 47 -7.25 -13.67 -17.10
CA GLY A 47 -6.93 -12.31 -16.67
C GLY A 47 -8.15 -11.48 -16.26
N LYS A 48 -9.24 -12.09 -15.80
CA LYS A 48 -10.48 -11.38 -15.45
C LYS A 48 -10.75 -11.32 -13.94
N LEU A 49 -10.06 -12.14 -13.17
CA LEU A 49 -10.19 -12.22 -11.70
C LEU A 49 -8.83 -12.45 -11.05
N THR A 50 -8.63 -11.84 -9.89
CA THR A 50 -7.49 -12.11 -9.01
C THR A 50 -7.95 -12.84 -7.75
N LYS A 51 -7.20 -13.86 -7.32
CA LYS A 51 -7.41 -14.55 -6.05
C LYS A 51 -6.78 -13.73 -4.93
N VAL A 52 -7.57 -13.41 -3.92
CA VAL A 52 -7.11 -12.78 -2.69
C VAL A 52 -7.49 -13.73 -1.54
N PHE A 53 -6.70 -13.86 -0.52
CA PHE A 53 -6.87 -14.75 0.63
C PHE A 53 -8.34 -15.13 0.94
N GLY A 54 -8.79 -16.31 0.43
CA GLY A 54 -10.16 -16.82 0.64
C GLY A 54 -11.27 -16.10 -0.12
N ALA A 55 -10.97 -15.08 -0.89
CA ALA A 55 -11.89 -14.31 -1.71
C ALA A 55 -11.42 -14.23 -3.16
N ILE A 56 -12.29 -13.73 -4.03
CA ILE A 56 -11.99 -13.34 -5.40
C ILE A 56 -12.33 -11.88 -5.59
N ALA A 57 -11.47 -11.17 -6.27
CA ALA A 57 -11.71 -9.80 -6.73
C ALA A 57 -11.64 -9.78 -8.25
N LEU A 58 -12.25 -8.77 -8.90
CA LEU A 58 -11.91 -8.53 -10.30
C LEU A 58 -10.40 -8.34 -10.39
N GLU A 59 -9.80 -8.90 -11.43
CA GLU A 59 -8.63 -8.28 -11.99
C GLU A 59 -9.14 -6.99 -12.68
N GLU A 60 -9.60 -6.03 -11.88
CA GLU A 60 -9.30 -4.71 -12.29
C GLU A 60 -7.80 -4.81 -12.58
N THR A 61 -7.37 -4.42 -13.78
CA THR A 61 -6.15 -3.66 -13.86
C THR A 61 -6.32 -2.66 -12.74
N VAL A 62 -5.87 -3.04 -11.56
CA VAL A 62 -5.51 -2.09 -10.55
C VAL A 62 -4.30 -1.45 -11.22
N ILE A 63 -4.58 -0.54 -12.14
CA ILE A 63 -3.95 0.73 -12.07
C ILE A 63 -4.38 1.17 -10.67
N THR A 64 -3.72 0.63 -9.67
CA THR A 64 -3.43 1.35 -8.48
C THR A 64 -2.58 2.48 -9.05
N GLU A 65 -3.23 3.52 -9.53
CA GLU A 65 -2.69 4.83 -9.35
C GLU A 65 -2.47 4.87 -7.85
N GLU A 66 -1.25 4.49 -7.50
CA GLU A 66 -0.80 4.58 -6.11
C GLU A 66 -1.12 6.03 -5.73
N PRO A 67 -2.03 6.28 -4.76
CA PRO A 67 -2.49 7.62 -4.51
C PRO A 67 -1.26 8.52 -4.41
N SER A 68 -1.28 9.68 -5.04
CA SER A 68 -0.14 10.59 -5.02
C SER A 68 0.31 10.83 -3.58
N VAL A 69 1.56 11.20 -3.38
CA VAL A 69 2.08 11.52 -2.04
C VAL A 69 1.15 12.51 -1.34
N ASP A 70 0.69 13.55 -2.07
CA ASP A 70 -0.21 14.58 -1.54
C ASP A 70 -1.54 14.00 -1.03
N GLN A 71 -2.17 13.11 -1.80
CA GLN A 71 -3.41 12.44 -1.38
C GLN A 71 -3.17 11.55 -0.14
N ARG A 72 -2.01 10.90 -0.08
CA ARG A 72 -1.64 10.06 1.07
C ARG A 72 -1.29 10.90 2.30
N VAL A 73 -0.72 12.10 2.14
CA VAL A 73 -0.43 13.01 3.25
C VAL A 73 -1.72 13.36 3.99
N GLU A 74 -2.76 13.79 3.29
CA GLU A 74 -4.01 14.24 3.92
C GLU A 74 -4.86 13.11 4.51
N LYS A 75 -4.68 11.87 4.03
CA LYS A 75 -5.45 10.72 4.53
C LYS A 75 -5.00 10.33 5.94
N ASN A 76 -5.92 10.25 6.89
CA ASN A 76 -5.70 9.86 8.30
C ASN A 76 -4.62 10.73 8.98
N LYS A 77 -4.72 12.04 8.80
CA LYS A 77 -3.73 13.02 9.26
C LYS A 77 -3.53 13.02 10.76
N ASP A 78 -4.63 12.96 11.50
CA ASP A 78 -4.61 13.02 12.97
C ASP A 78 -3.96 11.77 13.56
N GLU A 79 -4.31 10.59 13.04
CA GLU A 79 -3.72 9.33 13.48
C GLU A 79 -2.23 9.25 13.15
N LYS A 80 -1.82 9.75 11.97
CA LYS A 80 -0.42 9.84 11.58
C LYS A 80 0.37 10.78 12.48
N SER A 81 -0.21 11.91 12.86
CA SER A 81 0.42 12.85 13.80
C SER A 81 0.66 12.21 15.16
N ILE A 82 -0.33 11.51 15.72
CA ILE A 82 -0.21 10.82 17.00
C ILE A 82 0.89 9.75 16.96
N ILE A 83 0.89 8.92 15.91
CA ILE A 83 1.91 7.88 15.71
C ILE A 83 3.29 8.50 15.56
N ALA A 84 3.40 9.55 14.77
CA ALA A 84 4.66 10.24 14.47
C ALA A 84 5.25 10.93 15.69
N GLU A 85 4.43 11.60 16.50
CA GLU A 85 4.83 12.23 17.75
C GLU A 85 5.38 11.21 18.74
N TYR A 86 4.65 10.11 18.95
CA TYR A 86 5.11 9.03 19.82
C TYR A 86 6.42 8.41 19.30
N ALA A 87 6.50 8.08 18.00
CA ALA A 87 7.72 7.52 17.43
C ALA A 87 8.93 8.46 17.57
N ALA A 88 8.72 9.76 17.39
CA ALA A 88 9.78 10.76 17.57
C ALA A 88 10.25 10.86 19.03
N SER A 89 9.34 10.67 20.00
CA SER A 89 9.68 10.69 21.42
C SER A 89 10.58 9.54 21.86
N LEU A 90 10.67 8.47 21.07
CA LEU A 90 11.55 7.34 21.32
C LEU A 90 13.00 7.56 20.85
N VAL A 91 13.24 8.63 20.07
CA VAL A 91 14.58 8.93 19.56
C VAL A 91 15.40 9.65 20.62
N GLU A 92 16.51 9.04 21.03
CA GLU A 92 17.44 9.58 22.00
C GLU A 92 18.63 10.28 21.34
N GLN A 93 19.29 11.16 22.08
CA GLN A 93 20.46 11.86 21.58
C GLN A 93 21.59 10.87 21.25
N GLY A 94 22.12 10.94 20.05
CA GLY A 94 23.20 10.08 19.59
C GLY A 94 22.75 8.82 18.86
N ASP A 95 21.45 8.61 18.73
CA ASP A 95 20.89 7.48 18.00
C ASP A 95 21.27 7.49 16.51
N PHE A 96 21.24 6.29 15.94
CA PHE A 96 21.30 6.07 14.49
C PHE A 96 19.95 5.55 14.03
N VAL A 97 19.17 6.42 13.38
CA VAL A 97 17.76 6.19 13.08
C VAL A 97 17.51 6.05 11.59
N TYR A 98 16.97 4.90 11.15
CA TYR A 98 16.48 4.75 9.79
C TYR A 98 15.02 5.16 9.68
N ILE A 99 14.72 6.09 8.76
CA ILE A 99 13.37 6.57 8.47
C ILE A 99 13.03 6.26 7.01
N ASP A 100 12.12 5.32 6.79
CA ASP A 100 11.67 4.93 5.46
C ASP A 100 10.82 6.02 4.79
N ALA A 101 10.78 5.98 3.45
CA ALA A 101 9.92 6.85 2.68
C ALA A 101 8.44 6.53 2.93
N GLY A 102 7.72 7.48 3.50
CA GLY A 102 6.30 7.32 3.79
C GLY A 102 5.67 8.61 4.33
N THR A 103 4.37 8.74 4.17
CA THR A 103 3.67 9.95 4.66
C THR A 103 3.53 9.94 6.18
N THR A 104 3.38 8.79 6.82
CA THR A 104 3.35 8.69 8.29
C THR A 104 4.71 9.03 8.90
N THR A 105 5.80 8.48 8.35
CA THR A 105 7.17 8.82 8.75
C THR A 105 7.52 10.27 8.44
N GLY A 106 6.94 10.84 7.37
CA GLY A 106 7.05 12.25 7.03
C GLY A 106 6.52 13.21 8.10
N TYR A 107 5.46 12.82 8.80
CA TYR A 107 4.95 13.60 9.96
C TYR A 107 5.95 13.62 11.13
N MET A 108 6.67 12.51 11.36
CA MET A 108 7.66 12.39 12.43
C MET A 108 8.76 13.46 12.34
N LEU A 109 9.12 13.90 11.13
CA LEU A 109 10.17 14.90 10.90
C LEU A 109 9.87 16.25 11.56
N GLY A 110 8.61 16.57 11.80
CA GLY A 110 8.21 17.79 12.52
C GLY A 110 8.60 17.80 13.98
N TYR A 111 8.82 16.63 14.58
CA TYR A 111 9.15 16.44 15.99
C TYR A 111 10.64 16.18 16.25
N LEU A 112 11.46 16.01 15.19
CA LEU A 112 12.89 15.65 15.27
C LEU A 112 13.81 16.86 15.16
N ASN A 113 13.53 17.94 15.86
CA ASN A 113 14.34 19.14 15.80
C ASN A 113 15.64 18.99 16.61
N ASN A 114 16.79 19.11 15.91
CA ASN A 114 18.13 19.19 16.51
C ASN A 114 18.45 18.08 17.53
N SER A 115 18.10 16.84 17.19
CA SER A 115 18.24 15.69 18.10
C SER A 115 19.68 15.24 18.35
N LYS A 116 20.67 15.79 17.62
CA LYS A 116 22.07 15.33 17.58
C LYS A 116 22.24 13.85 17.22
N SER A 117 21.24 13.25 16.61
CA SER A 117 21.21 11.88 16.11
C SER A 117 21.61 11.84 14.63
N VAL A 118 21.91 10.66 14.11
CA VAL A 118 22.20 10.44 12.69
C VAL A 118 21.00 9.78 12.05
N PHE A 119 20.42 10.45 11.05
CA PHE A 119 19.28 9.91 10.32
C PHE A 119 19.71 9.32 8.98
N VAL A 120 19.17 8.15 8.67
CA VAL A 120 19.33 7.48 7.37
C VAL A 120 17.96 7.38 6.73
N THR A 121 17.85 7.72 5.46
CA THR A 121 16.57 7.62 4.74
C THR A 121 16.79 7.34 3.26
N ASN A 122 15.81 6.70 2.62
CA ASN A 122 15.71 6.54 1.18
C ASN A 122 14.76 7.59 0.54
N ALA A 123 14.23 8.53 1.32
CA ALA A 123 13.33 9.59 0.83
C ALA A 123 14.08 10.92 0.68
N VAL A 124 14.11 11.45 -0.54
CA VAL A 124 14.77 12.73 -0.87
C VAL A 124 14.16 13.88 -0.08
N THR A 125 12.83 13.94 0.01
CA THR A 125 12.09 14.97 0.77
C THR A 125 12.37 14.91 2.26
N HIS A 126 12.47 13.70 2.84
CA HIS A 126 12.84 13.51 4.24
C HIS A 126 14.26 13.98 4.52
N ALA A 127 15.22 13.57 3.67
CA ALA A 127 16.60 13.95 3.81
C ALA A 127 16.77 15.49 3.79
N LYS A 128 16.13 16.15 2.84
CA LYS A 128 16.15 17.62 2.72
C LYS A 128 15.60 18.29 3.97
N LYS A 129 14.42 17.84 4.46
CA LYS A 129 13.77 18.44 5.63
C LYS A 129 14.61 18.28 6.89
N LEU A 130 15.11 17.07 7.16
CA LEU A 130 15.97 16.80 8.32
C LEU A 130 17.27 17.59 8.29
N ALA A 131 17.91 17.71 7.13
CA ALA A 131 19.15 18.49 6.96
C ALA A 131 18.91 19.99 7.23
N LEU A 132 17.80 20.57 6.76
CA LEU A 132 17.41 21.95 7.02
C LEU A 132 17.13 22.22 8.51
N GLN A 133 16.74 21.19 9.25
CA GLN A 133 16.55 21.25 10.71
C GLN A 133 17.87 21.10 11.50
N GLY A 134 19.01 20.99 10.82
CA GLY A 134 20.34 20.89 11.46
C GLY A 134 20.73 19.46 11.87
N ASN A 135 19.99 18.44 11.45
CA ASN A 135 20.34 17.06 11.72
C ASN A 135 21.41 16.52 10.75
N LYS A 136 22.21 15.56 11.21
CA LYS A 136 23.09 14.79 10.34
C LYS A 136 22.29 13.75 9.58
N VAL A 137 22.32 13.77 8.24
CA VAL A 137 21.49 12.90 7.39
C VAL A 137 22.34 12.17 6.38
N ILE A 138 22.05 10.90 6.20
CA ILE A 138 22.60 10.02 5.17
C ILE A 138 21.45 9.62 4.25
N LEU A 139 21.51 10.01 2.99
CA LEU A 139 20.56 9.58 1.97
C LEU A 139 21.10 8.32 1.28
N ILE A 140 20.31 7.25 1.30
CA ILE A 140 20.66 5.99 0.62
C ILE A 140 20.49 6.19 -0.89
N GLU A 141 21.44 5.75 -1.66
CA GLU A 141 21.42 5.84 -3.13
C GLU A 141 20.39 4.91 -3.77
N GLY A 142 19.93 5.27 -4.95
CA GLY A 142 18.99 4.46 -5.74
C GLY A 142 18.36 5.25 -6.88
N GLU A 143 17.44 4.60 -7.60
CA GLU A 143 16.60 5.23 -8.61
C GLU A 143 15.38 5.89 -7.94
N LEU A 144 15.11 7.15 -8.28
CA LEU A 144 13.98 7.87 -7.71
C LEU A 144 12.66 7.38 -8.32
N LYS A 145 11.79 6.81 -7.48
CA LYS A 145 10.42 6.44 -7.85
C LYS A 145 9.50 7.64 -7.63
N GLY A 146 8.97 8.22 -8.72
CA GLY A 146 8.16 9.43 -8.67
C GLY A 146 6.87 9.32 -7.84
N SER A 147 6.22 8.14 -7.83
CA SER A 147 4.96 7.93 -7.09
C SER A 147 5.13 7.88 -5.55
N THR A 148 6.33 7.64 -5.06
CA THR A 148 6.63 7.51 -3.62
C THR A 148 7.69 8.49 -3.13
N GLU A 149 8.37 9.16 -4.04
CA GLU A 149 9.54 10.00 -3.77
C GLU A 149 10.67 9.27 -3.03
N ALA A 150 10.67 7.94 -3.14
CA ALA A 150 11.65 7.07 -2.53
C ALA A 150 12.75 6.70 -3.54
N LEU A 151 13.98 6.60 -3.04
CA LEU A 151 15.07 5.96 -3.76
C LEU A 151 14.94 4.43 -3.61
N VAL A 152 14.91 3.71 -4.72
CA VAL A 152 14.78 2.27 -4.76
C VAL A 152 15.96 1.65 -5.49
N LYS A 153 16.34 0.43 -5.09
CA LYS A 153 17.45 -0.26 -5.75
C LYS A 153 17.07 -0.57 -7.20
N ARG A 154 17.96 -0.21 -8.13
CA ARG A 154 17.85 -0.64 -9.53
C ARG A 154 17.95 -2.16 -9.62
N ARG A 155 17.01 -2.82 -10.26
CA ARG A 155 17.09 -4.27 -10.57
C ARG A 155 18.01 -4.53 -11.73
#